data_7cffd4328eac7b3788fa7fafbaef3d69
#
_entry.id   7cffd4328eac7b3788fa7fafbaef3d69
#
_cell.length_a   1.000
_cell.length_b   1.000
_cell.length_c   1.000
_cell.angle_alpha   90.00
_cell.angle_beta   90.00
_cell.angle_gamma   90.00
#
_symmetry.space_group_name_H-M   'P 1'
#
loop_
_entity.id
_entity.type
_entity.pdbx_description
1 polymer ?
#
loop_
_entity_poly.entity_id
_entity_poly.type
_entity_poly.pdbx_seq_one_letter_code
_entity_poly.pdbx_strand_id
1 'polypeptide(L)'
;MELYEKAEQTVVQKTRNREIVDIDGHLFIRQINPGVIIMPYTVTESGFPDRIGIISEILDQRPGGISKTLITGSQDDKDANIFETAVREMNEESGFLVDDLKRWEFLGSLYTSKMVLNSNPCFSVNITGLVSGDKKTDGSKSEKDTKFELLPVSEVLNLDDSLVSTLFIKTFKDIFNQKEEENESTE
;
A
#
# COMPACT_ATOMS: atom_id res chain seq x y z
N MET A 1 -12.29 18.98 -4.98
CA MET A 1 -11.02 19.53 -4.46
C MET A 1 -11.09 21.03 -4.23
N GLU A 2 -11.84 21.79 -5.04
CA GLU A 2 -11.98 23.26 -4.89
C GLU A 2 -12.67 23.75 -3.62
N LEU A 3 -13.49 22.94 -2.93
CA LEU A 3 -14.23 23.37 -1.75
C LEU A 3 -13.35 23.60 -0.51
N TYR A 4 -12.21 22.90 -0.40
CA TYR A 4 -11.30 23.02 0.74
C TYR A 4 -10.20 24.05 0.57
N GLU A 5 -9.97 24.56 -0.64
CA GLU A 5 -8.98 25.62 -0.90
C GLU A 5 -9.42 26.99 -0.35
N LYS A 6 -10.71 27.16 -0.04
CA LYS A 6 -11.28 28.43 0.47
C LYS A 6 -11.45 28.47 1.98
N ALA A 7 -11.36 27.34 2.68
CA ALA A 7 -11.48 27.29 4.12
C ALA A 7 -10.18 27.76 4.78
N GLU A 8 -10.29 28.54 5.86
CA GLU A 8 -9.13 28.93 6.66
C GLU A 8 -8.51 27.69 7.29
N GLN A 9 -7.22 27.45 7.04
CA GLN A 9 -6.49 26.29 7.50
C GLN A 9 -5.44 26.72 8.51
N THR A 10 -5.48 26.14 9.71
CA THR A 10 -4.51 26.39 10.77
C THR A 10 -3.75 25.12 11.09
N VAL A 11 -2.40 25.13 11.00
CA VAL A 11 -1.57 24.01 11.45
C VAL A 11 -1.51 24.06 12.97
N VAL A 12 -2.12 23.06 13.61
CA VAL A 12 -2.17 22.92 15.07
C VAL A 12 -0.93 22.23 15.61
N GLN A 13 -0.44 21.23 14.89
CA GLN A 13 0.75 20.47 15.26
C GLN A 13 1.50 20.01 14.01
N LYS A 14 2.83 19.98 14.09
CA LYS A 14 3.71 19.52 13.01
C LYS A 14 4.73 18.54 13.54
N THR A 15 4.91 17.45 12.81
CA THR A 15 6.00 16.49 12.96
C THR A 15 6.87 16.50 11.70
N ARG A 16 7.91 15.67 11.63
CA ARG A 16 8.76 15.56 10.43
C ARG A 16 7.94 15.21 9.17
N ASN A 17 6.96 14.31 9.28
CA ASN A 17 6.27 13.74 8.12
C ASN A 17 4.78 14.08 8.05
N ARG A 18 4.20 14.70 9.10
CA ARG A 18 2.76 14.96 9.19
C ARG A 18 2.46 16.29 9.86
N GLU A 19 1.36 16.90 9.43
CA GLU A 19 0.74 18.05 10.09
C GLU A 19 -0.66 17.67 10.55
N ILE A 20 -1.07 18.17 11.72
CA ILE A 20 -2.47 18.21 12.12
C ILE A 20 -2.98 19.61 11.76
N VAL A 21 -4.00 19.65 10.94
CA VAL A 21 -4.59 20.87 10.38
C VAL A 21 -6.01 21.00 10.87
N ASP A 22 -6.34 22.14 11.44
CA ASP A 22 -7.72 22.54 11.73
C ASP A 22 -8.31 23.21 10.49
N ILE A 23 -9.48 22.73 10.07
CA ILE A 23 -10.28 23.32 9.00
C ILE A 23 -11.71 23.46 9.56
N ASP A 24 -12.14 24.68 9.84
CA ASP A 24 -13.47 24.99 10.37
C ASP A 24 -13.84 24.20 11.64
N GLY A 25 -12.88 24.01 12.56
CA GLY A 25 -13.07 23.29 13.82
C GLY A 25 -12.96 21.76 13.69
N HIS A 26 -12.58 21.24 12.52
CA HIS A 26 -12.34 19.82 12.30
C HIS A 26 -10.86 19.54 12.09
N LEU A 27 -10.34 18.53 12.80
CA LEU A 27 -8.93 18.15 12.72
C LEU A 27 -8.72 17.12 11.61
N PHE A 28 -7.76 17.42 10.74
CA PHE A 28 -7.31 16.56 9.65
C PHE A 28 -5.82 16.27 9.75
N ILE A 29 -5.40 15.18 9.15
CA ILE A 29 -4.00 14.82 8.99
C ILE A 29 -3.56 15.15 7.56
N ARG A 30 -2.50 15.94 7.41
CA ARG A 30 -1.82 16.18 6.14
C ARG A 30 -0.46 15.48 6.18
N GLN A 31 -0.19 14.64 5.20
CA GLN A 31 1.15 14.11 4.98
C GLN A 31 2.01 15.21 4.31
N ILE A 32 3.23 15.43 4.81
CA ILE A 32 4.15 16.41 4.23
C ILE A 32 4.79 15.84 2.97
N ASN A 33 5.23 14.59 3.05
CA ASN A 33 5.79 13.87 1.91
C ASN A 33 4.73 12.91 1.35
N PRO A 34 4.62 12.79 0.02
CA PRO A 34 3.76 11.77 -0.60
C PRO A 34 4.16 10.38 -0.10
N GLY A 35 3.16 9.54 0.15
CA GLY A 35 3.38 8.14 0.47
C GLY A 35 3.00 7.23 -0.68
N VAL A 36 3.41 5.97 -0.64
CA VAL A 36 3.00 4.91 -1.55
C VAL A 36 2.36 3.76 -0.80
N ILE A 37 1.51 3.01 -1.48
CA ILE A 37 0.97 1.73 -1.01
C ILE A 37 1.26 0.70 -2.09
N ILE A 38 1.87 -0.43 -1.73
CA ILE A 38 2.32 -1.45 -2.67
C ILE A 38 1.77 -2.81 -2.26
N MET A 39 1.14 -3.51 -3.19
CA MET A 39 0.68 -4.87 -3.03
C MET A 39 1.52 -5.82 -3.88
N PRO A 40 2.53 -6.48 -3.30
CA PRO A 40 3.24 -7.57 -3.97
C PRO A 40 2.35 -8.81 -4.04
N TYR A 41 2.39 -9.50 -5.18
CA TYR A 41 1.60 -10.72 -5.36
C TYR A 41 2.31 -11.75 -6.24
N THR A 42 1.88 -13.01 -6.10
CA THR A 42 2.22 -14.09 -7.02
C THR A 42 0.96 -14.63 -7.68
N VAL A 43 1.15 -15.26 -8.84
CA VAL A 43 0.08 -15.96 -9.55
C VAL A 43 0.45 -17.42 -9.77
N THR A 44 -0.57 -18.26 -9.89
CA THR A 44 -0.45 -19.66 -10.33
C THR A 44 -0.05 -19.73 -11.81
N GLU A 45 0.28 -20.91 -12.33
CA GLU A 45 0.52 -21.14 -13.76
C GLU A 45 -0.70 -20.78 -14.64
N SER A 46 -1.91 -20.88 -14.10
CA SER A 46 -3.15 -20.49 -14.76
C SER A 46 -3.47 -18.98 -14.66
N GLY A 47 -2.58 -18.18 -14.05
CA GLY A 47 -2.75 -16.73 -13.93
C GLY A 47 -3.63 -16.25 -12.76
N PHE A 48 -4.18 -17.17 -11.94
CA PHE A 48 -4.95 -16.78 -10.76
C PHE A 48 -4.05 -16.31 -9.61
N PRO A 49 -4.53 -15.37 -8.75
CA PRO A 49 -3.79 -14.94 -7.58
C PRO A 49 -3.52 -16.13 -6.63
N ASP A 50 -2.27 -16.27 -6.21
CA ASP A 50 -1.81 -17.35 -5.33
C ASP A 50 -1.49 -16.80 -3.93
N ARG A 51 -0.56 -15.86 -3.84
CA ARG A 51 -0.10 -15.26 -2.58
C ARG A 51 -0.02 -13.75 -2.68
N ILE A 52 -0.21 -13.08 -1.54
CA ILE A 52 -0.07 -11.63 -1.40
C ILE A 52 1.03 -11.35 -0.37
N GLY A 53 1.88 -10.38 -0.68
CA GLY A 53 2.90 -9.89 0.26
C GLY A 53 2.30 -9.00 1.33
N ILE A 54 2.51 -9.37 2.58
CA ILE A 54 1.98 -8.70 3.76
C ILE A 54 3.13 -8.34 4.69
N ILE A 55 3.08 -7.14 5.23
CA ILE A 55 3.95 -6.68 6.32
C ILE A 55 3.24 -6.90 7.64
N SER A 56 3.91 -7.54 8.57
CA SER A 56 3.50 -7.63 9.97
C SER A 56 4.32 -6.65 10.79
N GLU A 57 3.66 -5.76 11.51
CA GLU A 57 4.28 -4.75 12.39
C GLU A 57 3.77 -4.92 13.81
N ILE A 58 4.64 -4.64 14.80
CA ILE A 58 4.23 -4.57 16.21
C ILE A 58 3.68 -3.16 16.46
N LEU A 59 2.38 -3.09 16.77
CA LEU A 59 1.70 -1.85 17.13
C LEU A 59 0.98 -2.03 18.47
N ASP A 60 1.61 -1.62 19.54
CA ASP A 60 1.08 -1.73 20.91
C ASP A 60 -0.30 -1.09 21.11
N GLN A 61 -0.68 -0.15 20.23
CA GLN A 61 -1.96 0.55 20.28
C GLN A 61 -3.11 -0.24 19.61
N ARG A 62 -2.80 -1.34 18.92
CA ARG A 62 -3.83 -2.18 18.30
C ARG A 62 -4.19 -3.37 19.18
N PRO A 63 -5.46 -3.79 19.20
CA PRO A 63 -5.84 -5.06 19.82
C PRO A 63 -5.01 -6.22 19.25
N GLY A 64 -4.35 -6.99 20.10
CA GLY A 64 -3.46 -8.09 19.69
C GLY A 64 -2.02 -7.67 19.40
N GLY A 65 -1.68 -6.37 19.42
CA GLY A 65 -0.31 -5.87 19.31
C GLY A 65 0.35 -6.05 17.94
N ILE A 66 -0.31 -6.68 16.95
CA ILE A 66 0.22 -6.92 15.60
C ILE A 66 -0.73 -6.31 14.57
N SER A 67 -0.17 -5.54 13.65
CA SER A 67 -0.86 -5.09 12.43
C SER A 67 -0.33 -5.86 11.23
N LYS A 68 -1.24 -6.35 10.39
CA LYS A 68 -0.91 -6.95 9.09
C LYS A 68 -1.47 -6.05 7.99
N THR A 69 -0.60 -5.52 7.15
CA THR A 69 -0.95 -4.54 6.12
C THR A 69 -0.08 -4.71 4.88
N LEU A 70 -0.30 -3.88 3.87
CA LEU A 70 0.54 -3.81 2.67
C LEU A 70 1.83 -3.04 2.95
N ILE A 71 2.81 -3.12 2.03
CA ILE A 71 4.00 -2.27 2.05
C ILE A 71 3.57 -0.81 1.91
N THR A 72 4.08 0.05 2.77
CA THR A 72 3.83 1.50 2.74
C THR A 72 5.11 2.25 3.01
N GLY A 73 5.31 3.37 2.34
CA GLY A 73 6.47 4.20 2.60
C GLY A 73 6.28 5.65 2.16
N SER A 74 7.17 6.51 2.57
CA SER A 74 7.16 7.93 2.23
C SER A 74 8.26 8.26 1.23
N GLN A 75 7.99 9.20 0.32
CA GLN A 75 9.00 9.68 -0.62
C GLN A 75 10.18 10.31 0.14
N ASP A 76 11.39 9.87 -0.17
CA ASP A 76 12.63 10.48 0.29
C ASP A 76 13.08 11.56 -0.72
N ASP A 77 13.89 12.52 -0.26
CA ASP A 77 14.49 13.58 -1.10
C ASP A 77 15.36 13.02 -2.24
N LYS A 78 15.80 11.77 -2.12
CA LYS A 78 16.59 11.07 -3.14
C LYS A 78 15.75 10.45 -4.25
N ASP A 79 14.47 10.23 -4.00
CA ASP A 79 13.55 9.60 -4.96
C ASP A 79 13.15 10.66 -6.00
N ALA A 80 13.50 10.48 -7.26
CA ALA A 80 13.19 11.44 -8.32
C ALA A 80 11.67 11.51 -8.61
N ASN A 81 10.94 10.46 -8.29
CA ASN A 81 9.49 10.38 -8.44
C ASN A 81 8.88 9.30 -7.52
N ILE A 82 7.55 9.28 -7.45
CA ILE A 82 6.81 8.38 -6.56
C ILE A 82 6.95 6.89 -6.93
N PHE A 83 7.26 6.57 -8.18
CA PHE A 83 7.51 5.19 -8.59
C PHE A 83 8.87 4.69 -8.07
N GLU A 84 9.90 5.53 -8.06
CA GLU A 84 11.18 5.20 -7.43
C GLU A 84 11.04 4.95 -5.94
N THR A 85 10.18 5.73 -5.27
CA THR A 85 9.77 5.44 -3.89
C THR A 85 9.20 4.03 -3.77
N ALA A 86 8.28 3.65 -4.66
CA ALA A 86 7.68 2.32 -4.63
C ALA A 86 8.71 1.19 -4.83
N VAL A 87 9.65 1.35 -5.75
CA VAL A 87 10.72 0.36 -5.98
C VAL A 87 11.66 0.26 -4.76
N ARG A 88 12.02 1.39 -4.16
CA ARG A 88 12.87 1.44 -2.96
C ARG A 88 12.20 0.76 -1.78
N GLU A 89 10.97 1.16 -1.43
CA GLU A 89 10.22 0.61 -0.30
C GLU A 89 9.94 -0.89 -0.48
N MET A 90 9.63 -1.32 -1.70
CA MET A 90 9.49 -2.74 -2.03
C MET A 90 10.76 -3.53 -1.69
N ASN A 91 11.95 -2.99 -2.05
CA ASN A 91 13.21 -3.64 -1.75
C ASN A 91 13.55 -3.61 -0.24
N GLU A 92 13.35 -2.47 0.41
CA GLU A 92 13.66 -2.28 1.84
C GLU A 92 12.83 -3.18 2.74
N GLU A 93 11.51 -3.26 2.49
CA GLU A 93 10.62 -4.02 3.37
C GLU A 93 10.52 -5.51 3.03
N SER A 94 10.68 -5.89 1.75
CA SER A 94 10.51 -7.29 1.33
C SER A 94 11.80 -8.00 0.89
N GLY A 95 12.85 -7.25 0.55
CA GLY A 95 14.07 -7.78 -0.08
C GLY A 95 13.92 -8.05 -1.58
N PHE A 96 12.76 -7.81 -2.20
CA PHE A 96 12.60 -7.96 -3.64
C PHE A 96 12.98 -6.67 -4.37
N LEU A 97 14.03 -6.71 -5.19
CA LEU A 97 14.34 -5.65 -6.14
C LEU A 97 13.61 -5.94 -7.46
N VAL A 98 12.61 -5.14 -7.79
CA VAL A 98 11.79 -5.29 -8.99
C VAL A 98 11.94 -4.04 -9.86
N ASP A 99 12.88 -4.07 -10.77
CA ASP A 99 13.21 -2.99 -11.72
C ASP A 99 12.49 -3.13 -13.08
N ASP A 100 11.92 -4.30 -13.38
CA ASP A 100 11.12 -4.51 -14.59
C ASP A 100 9.75 -3.84 -14.45
N LEU A 101 9.56 -2.71 -15.16
CA LEU A 101 8.32 -1.93 -15.19
C LEU A 101 7.08 -2.75 -15.59
N LYS A 102 7.23 -3.80 -16.39
CA LYS A 102 6.11 -4.64 -16.82
C LYS A 102 5.48 -5.46 -15.71
N ARG A 103 6.17 -5.57 -14.58
CA ARG A 103 5.66 -6.25 -13.39
C ARG A 103 4.81 -5.36 -12.50
N TRP A 104 4.84 -4.05 -12.73
CA TRP A 104 4.13 -3.05 -11.94
C TRP A 104 2.86 -2.58 -12.64
N GLU A 105 1.82 -2.36 -11.86
CA GLU A 105 0.58 -1.72 -12.29
C GLU A 105 0.25 -0.57 -11.34
N PHE A 106 -0.06 0.60 -11.89
CA PHE A 106 -0.58 1.73 -11.13
C PHE A 106 -2.10 1.60 -10.97
N LEU A 107 -2.56 1.45 -9.74
CA LEU A 107 -3.96 1.21 -9.39
C LEU A 107 -4.75 2.50 -9.09
N GLY A 108 -4.15 3.66 -9.34
CA GLY A 108 -4.70 4.96 -8.95
C GLY A 108 -4.26 5.36 -7.54
N SER A 109 -4.94 6.35 -6.96
CA SER A 109 -4.62 6.85 -5.62
C SER A 109 -5.79 6.63 -4.67
N LEU A 110 -5.49 6.37 -3.39
CA LEU A 110 -6.49 6.15 -2.35
C LEU A 110 -6.29 7.13 -1.18
N TYR A 111 -7.41 7.60 -0.63
CA TYR A 111 -7.44 8.22 0.69
C TYR A 111 -7.56 7.11 1.73
N THR A 112 -6.61 7.02 2.64
CA THR A 112 -6.61 5.98 3.69
C THR A 112 -7.68 6.23 4.76
N SER A 113 -8.16 7.45 4.87
CA SER A 113 -9.25 7.86 5.75
C SER A 113 -9.84 9.20 5.26
N LYS A 114 -11.11 9.45 5.57
CA LYS A 114 -11.74 10.77 5.35
C LYS A 114 -11.07 11.92 6.13
N MET A 115 -10.29 11.58 7.15
CA MET A 115 -9.56 12.55 7.95
C MET A 115 -8.15 12.82 7.43
N VAL A 116 -7.72 12.16 6.35
CA VAL A 116 -6.42 12.36 5.71
C VAL A 116 -6.61 13.19 4.45
N LEU A 117 -5.90 14.33 4.36
CA LEU A 117 -6.06 15.29 3.25
C LEU A 117 -5.35 14.87 1.97
N ASN A 118 -4.39 13.97 2.04
CA ASN A 118 -3.62 13.50 0.89
C ASN A 118 -4.06 12.09 0.49
N SER A 119 -4.17 11.85 -0.82
CA SER A 119 -4.26 10.50 -1.36
C SER A 119 -2.87 9.90 -1.55
N ASN A 120 -2.77 8.58 -1.40
CA ASN A 120 -1.53 7.84 -1.62
C ASN A 120 -1.63 7.07 -2.94
N PRO A 121 -0.67 7.24 -3.87
CA PRO A 121 -0.51 6.37 -5.03
C PRO A 121 -0.40 4.90 -4.64
N CYS A 122 -1.12 4.06 -5.36
CA CYS A 122 -1.20 2.63 -5.11
C CYS A 122 -0.66 1.86 -6.29
N PHE A 123 0.16 0.86 -6.00
CA PHE A 123 0.75 -0.02 -7.00
C PHE A 123 0.50 -1.48 -6.64
N SER A 124 0.33 -2.32 -7.64
CA SER A 124 0.56 -3.75 -7.48
C SER A 124 1.82 -4.17 -8.22
N VAL A 125 2.48 -5.23 -7.75
CA VAL A 125 3.71 -5.75 -8.36
C VAL A 125 3.72 -7.28 -8.37
N ASN A 126 3.85 -7.84 -9.56
CA ASN A 126 3.93 -9.29 -9.76
C ASN A 126 5.37 -9.78 -9.49
N ILE A 127 5.55 -10.51 -8.41
CA ILE A 127 6.83 -11.09 -7.99
C ILE A 127 6.95 -12.59 -8.28
N THR A 128 6.04 -13.15 -9.09
CA THR A 128 6.09 -14.58 -9.46
C THR A 128 7.46 -14.94 -10.07
N GLY A 129 8.06 -15.98 -9.53
CA GLY A 129 9.36 -16.47 -9.99
C GLY A 129 10.57 -15.65 -9.57
N LEU A 130 10.40 -14.56 -8.83
CA LEU A 130 11.49 -13.79 -8.26
C LEU A 130 11.96 -14.40 -6.93
N VAL A 131 13.21 -14.15 -6.60
CA VAL A 131 13.83 -14.54 -5.32
C VAL A 131 14.15 -13.28 -4.55
N SER A 132 13.77 -13.24 -3.27
CA SER A 132 14.15 -12.13 -2.40
C SER A 132 15.64 -12.19 -2.07
N GLY A 133 16.28 -11.03 -2.09
CA GLY A 133 17.63 -10.85 -1.55
C GLY A 133 17.58 -10.44 -0.07
N ASP A 134 18.72 -9.93 0.41
CA ASP A 134 18.79 -9.34 1.75
C ASP A 134 18.01 -8.01 1.76
N LYS A 135 17.21 -7.79 2.79
CA LYS A 135 16.53 -6.51 3.01
C LYS A 135 17.55 -5.39 3.15
N LYS A 136 17.38 -4.32 2.39
CA LYS A 136 18.19 -3.11 2.51
C LYS A 136 17.50 -2.14 3.47
N THR A 137 17.57 -2.41 4.77
CA THR A 137 17.00 -1.52 5.78
C THR A 137 17.81 -0.22 5.88
N ASP A 138 17.15 0.90 6.05
CA ASP A 138 17.79 2.20 6.35
C ASP A 138 18.29 2.30 7.81
N GLY A 139 17.99 1.27 8.62
CA GLY A 139 18.37 1.16 10.02
C GLY A 139 17.41 1.88 10.97
N SER A 140 16.24 2.30 10.50
CA SER A 140 15.19 2.87 11.35
C SER A 140 14.70 1.85 12.40
N LYS A 141 14.26 2.34 13.57
CA LYS A 141 13.75 1.45 14.62
C LYS A 141 12.49 0.71 14.21
N SER A 142 11.66 1.33 13.37
CA SER A 142 10.41 0.76 12.87
C SER A 142 10.62 -0.45 11.96
N GLU A 143 11.69 -0.46 11.16
CA GLU A 143 11.97 -1.55 10.22
C GLU A 143 12.50 -2.82 10.88
N LYS A 144 13.13 -2.72 12.07
CA LYS A 144 13.71 -3.88 12.77
C LYS A 144 12.67 -4.89 13.25
N ASP A 145 11.44 -4.42 13.47
CA ASP A 145 10.34 -5.21 14.01
C ASP A 145 9.29 -5.55 12.95
N THR A 146 9.56 -5.25 11.66
CA THR A 146 8.68 -5.58 10.55
C THR A 146 9.06 -6.92 9.92
N LYS A 147 8.06 -7.74 9.61
CA LYS A 147 8.23 -9.03 8.93
C LYS A 147 7.42 -9.04 7.64
N PHE A 148 8.09 -9.30 6.52
CA PHE A 148 7.43 -9.57 5.25
C PHE A 148 7.11 -11.05 5.11
N GLU A 149 5.88 -11.37 4.70
CA GLU A 149 5.41 -12.74 4.46
C GLU A 149 4.53 -12.79 3.20
N LEU A 150 4.67 -13.87 2.44
CA LEU A 150 3.75 -14.20 1.35
C LEU A 150 2.64 -15.10 1.90
N LEU A 151 1.46 -14.54 2.15
CA LEU A 151 0.31 -15.26 2.65
C LEU A 151 -0.58 -15.77 1.51
N PRO A 152 -1.17 -16.97 1.63
CA PRO A 152 -2.19 -17.44 0.70
C PRO A 152 -3.36 -16.46 0.62
N VAL A 153 -3.98 -16.33 -0.56
CA VAL A 153 -5.15 -15.45 -0.75
C VAL A 153 -6.26 -15.73 0.25
N SER A 154 -6.50 -17.01 0.59
CA SER A 154 -7.52 -17.42 1.57
C SER A 154 -7.28 -16.85 2.98
N GLU A 155 -6.02 -16.63 3.37
CA GLU A 155 -5.67 -15.99 4.65
C GLU A 155 -5.79 -14.48 4.55
N VAL A 156 -5.36 -13.90 3.43
CA VAL A 156 -5.38 -12.45 3.19
C VAL A 156 -6.80 -11.89 3.19
N LEU A 157 -7.76 -12.61 2.63
CA LEU A 157 -9.17 -12.20 2.59
C LEU A 157 -9.83 -12.17 3.99
N ASN A 158 -9.21 -12.76 5.01
CA ASN A 158 -9.66 -12.71 6.39
C ASN A 158 -8.94 -11.63 7.23
N LEU A 159 -8.03 -10.85 6.62
CA LEU A 159 -7.38 -9.75 7.32
C LEU A 159 -8.34 -8.57 7.49
N ASP A 160 -8.33 -7.98 8.67
CA ASP A 160 -9.12 -6.78 8.99
C ASP A 160 -8.34 -5.51 8.56
N ASP A 161 -8.03 -5.41 7.26
CA ASP A 161 -7.36 -4.27 6.66
C ASP A 161 -8.01 -3.88 5.33
N SER A 162 -8.58 -2.67 5.29
CA SER A 162 -9.30 -2.16 4.14
C SER A 162 -8.41 -1.87 2.92
N LEU A 163 -7.13 -1.56 3.13
CA LEU A 163 -6.19 -1.32 2.03
C LEU A 163 -5.89 -2.62 1.29
N VAL A 164 -5.67 -3.71 2.05
CA VAL A 164 -5.46 -5.05 1.51
C VAL A 164 -6.63 -5.45 0.62
N SER A 165 -7.86 -5.37 1.14
CA SER A 165 -9.07 -5.73 0.40
C SER A 165 -9.27 -4.85 -0.84
N THR A 166 -9.04 -3.53 -0.71
CA THR A 166 -9.22 -2.59 -1.82
C THR A 166 -8.23 -2.83 -2.95
N LEU A 167 -6.93 -3.01 -2.63
CA LEU A 167 -5.93 -3.23 -3.66
C LEU A 167 -6.08 -4.61 -4.28
N PHE A 168 -6.45 -5.63 -3.52
CA PHE A 168 -6.76 -6.96 -4.04
C PHE A 168 -7.84 -6.91 -5.12
N ILE A 169 -8.98 -6.26 -4.84
CA ILE A 169 -10.07 -6.11 -5.82
C ILE A 169 -9.59 -5.34 -7.06
N LYS A 170 -8.86 -4.23 -6.88
CA LYS A 170 -8.36 -3.42 -7.99
C LYS A 170 -7.39 -4.18 -8.91
N THR A 171 -6.48 -4.97 -8.33
CA THR A 171 -5.47 -5.74 -9.08
C THR A 171 -6.11 -6.88 -9.88
N PHE A 172 -7.10 -7.54 -9.30
CA PHE A 172 -7.68 -8.76 -9.89
C PHE A 172 -9.09 -8.55 -10.46
N LYS A 173 -9.53 -7.30 -10.65
CA LYS A 173 -10.87 -6.96 -11.17
C LYS A 173 -11.23 -7.67 -12.47
N ASP A 174 -10.25 -7.79 -13.39
CA ASP A 174 -10.51 -8.38 -14.71
C ASP A 174 -10.75 -9.89 -14.63
N ILE A 175 -10.15 -10.58 -13.64
CA ILE A 175 -10.43 -11.99 -13.36
C ILE A 175 -11.87 -12.18 -12.87
N PHE A 176 -12.38 -11.25 -12.08
CA PHE A 176 -13.76 -11.31 -11.61
C PHE A 176 -14.76 -11.03 -12.73
N ASN A 177 -14.48 -10.05 -13.59
CA ASN A 177 -15.34 -9.68 -14.71
C ASN A 177 -15.45 -10.79 -15.76
N GLN A 178 -14.36 -11.50 -16.08
CA GLN A 178 -14.39 -12.61 -17.06
C GLN A 178 -15.33 -13.75 -16.64
N LYS A 179 -15.44 -14.03 -15.36
CA LYS A 179 -16.37 -15.07 -14.85
C LYS A 179 -17.83 -14.68 -14.99
N GLU A 180 -18.17 -13.40 -14.97
CA GLU A 180 -19.55 -12.94 -15.19
C GLU A 180 -19.94 -13.14 -16.66
N GLU A 181 -19.07 -12.80 -17.62
CA GLU A 181 -19.33 -13.00 -19.05
C GLU A 181 -19.47 -14.48 -19.44
N GLU A 182 -18.69 -15.38 -18.85
CA GLU A 182 -18.80 -16.83 -19.08
C GLU A 182 -20.13 -17.40 -18.55
N ASN A 183 -20.62 -16.92 -17.43
CA ASN A 183 -21.88 -17.38 -16.84
C ASN A 183 -23.10 -16.87 -17.61
N GLU A 184 -23.08 -15.62 -18.11
CA GLU A 184 -24.18 -15.08 -18.93
C GLU A 184 -24.26 -15.73 -20.32
N SER A 185 -23.17 -16.29 -20.84
CA SER A 185 -23.15 -16.99 -22.13
C SER A 185 -23.66 -18.43 -22.08
N THR A 186 -23.95 -18.95 -20.90
CA THR A 186 -24.42 -20.34 -20.67
C THR A 186 -25.89 -20.45 -20.27
N GLU A 187 -26.61 -19.34 -20.15
CA GLU A 187 -28.08 -19.27 -20.01
C GLU A 187 -28.75 -18.94 -21.37
#